data_da852e294bbc887147aac455c220871b
#
_entry.id   da852e294bbc887147aac455c220871b
#
_cell.length_a   1.000
_cell.length_b   1.000
_cell.length_c   1.000
_cell.angle_alpha   90.00
_cell.angle_beta   90.00
_cell.angle_gamma   90.00
#
_symmetry.space_group_name_H-M   'P 1'
#
loop_
_entity.id
_entity.type
_entity.pdbx_description
1 polymer ?
#
loop_
_entity_poly.entity_id
_entity_poly.type
_entity_poly.pdbx_seq_one_letter_code
_entity_poly.pdbx_strand_id
1 'polypeptide(L)'
;MYKRQNAKSAGKVLVATVKGDVHDIGKNIVAVVMACNGYTIRDLGVMVECPRIIDEAVAWGADAICLSGLITPSLEEMIHVCEELERRGLQIPVLIGGATTSDVHTAVKIAPTYSGPVIHADNASRNNKILGELLGPGREEYLARVREEQQTLRDQYRRREEIRTILPFGQVRKLRVPKPASEIAVPAHTGRLVFPDISIADVEPLIDWNFFFPAWGLKGRVPEIFENPEHGAEARKLYDDAQKMLARIREEKLLTLQGVAGIFEAVSRGDDIVVTGPKDKKYILPMLRSQAPVREAQARCLADFIADEKAGRTDYIGAFALTGGIGLKELTEKFRAEGDDYNAILSKLLADRLTEALCEWVHIFIRRQMWGYETGPALTPEQIIRSKYRGRRMAFGYPACPDHSLKREVFDLLAADKTTAMRLNDNYMITPEEALCGLFFADAEYFSVGRIDREQLADYAARRNMDIETIEKLIPNNI
;
A
#
# COMPACT_ATOMS: atom_id res chain seq x y z
N MET A 1 29.02 -7.21 -19.71
CA MET A 1 29.47 -6.73 -18.39
C MET A 1 30.79 -5.97 -18.55
N TYR A 2 30.76 -4.64 -18.77
CA TYR A 2 31.96 -3.83 -18.81
C TYR A 2 32.34 -3.42 -17.40
N LYS A 3 33.30 -4.10 -16.77
CA LYS A 3 33.96 -3.60 -15.57
C LYS A 3 34.70 -2.30 -15.93
N ARG A 4 34.16 -1.16 -15.56
CA ARG A 4 34.94 0.08 -15.43
C ARG A 4 35.86 -0.08 -14.22
N GLN A 5 37.04 -0.63 -14.46
CA GLN A 5 38.17 -0.59 -13.50
C GLN A 5 38.61 0.87 -13.38
N ASN A 6 38.64 1.40 -12.12
CA ASN A 6 39.24 2.68 -11.71
C ASN A 6 38.48 3.99 -11.93
N ALA A 7 37.13 4.03 -11.93
CA ALA A 7 36.43 5.28 -11.64
C ALA A 7 36.30 5.44 -10.11
N LYS A 8 36.70 6.58 -9.52
CA LYS A 8 36.36 6.93 -8.12
C LYS A 8 34.83 6.84 -7.98
N SER A 9 34.34 6.20 -6.92
CA SER A 9 32.91 6.17 -6.61
C SER A 9 32.37 7.59 -6.52
N ALA A 10 31.19 7.84 -7.10
CA ALA A 10 30.51 9.13 -7.01
C ALA A 10 30.04 9.44 -5.56
N GLY A 11 29.97 8.41 -4.70
CA GLY A 11 29.60 8.49 -3.29
C GLY A 11 29.10 7.14 -2.78
N LYS A 12 29.00 7.02 -1.45
CA LYS A 12 28.49 5.85 -0.73
C LYS A 12 27.08 6.12 -0.24
N VAL A 13 26.12 5.34 -0.70
CA VAL A 13 24.70 5.51 -0.33
C VAL A 13 24.21 4.24 0.36
N LEU A 14 23.72 4.40 1.59
CA LEU A 14 23.05 3.33 2.31
C LEU A 14 21.56 3.38 1.98
N VAL A 15 20.95 2.23 1.67
CA VAL A 15 19.51 2.14 1.40
C VAL A 15 18.87 1.13 2.35
N ALA A 16 17.65 1.46 2.82
CA ALA A 16 16.90 0.59 3.72
C ALA A 16 15.39 0.83 3.57
N THR A 17 14.59 -0.22 3.65
CA THR A 17 13.17 -0.10 3.97
C THR A 17 13.05 -0.12 5.50
N VAL A 18 12.38 0.90 6.04
CA VAL A 18 12.31 1.12 7.49
C VAL A 18 11.57 0.00 8.22
N LYS A 19 11.72 -0.03 9.55
CA LYS A 19 11.07 -1.00 10.43
C LYS A 19 9.57 -1.13 10.14
N GLY A 20 9.08 -2.37 10.18
CA GLY A 20 7.67 -2.69 10.01
C GLY A 20 7.19 -2.74 8.57
N ASP A 21 8.01 -2.29 7.61
CA ASP A 21 7.67 -2.29 6.20
C ASP A 21 8.50 -3.35 5.44
N VAL A 22 7.82 -4.12 4.61
CA VAL A 22 8.42 -5.23 3.85
C VAL A 22 8.58 -4.90 2.37
N HIS A 23 8.03 -3.79 1.90
CA HIS A 23 7.99 -3.43 0.49
C HIS A 23 9.35 -2.88 0.02
N ASP A 24 9.99 -3.53 -0.94
CA ASP A 24 11.33 -3.19 -1.40
C ASP A 24 11.46 -2.93 -2.91
N ILE A 25 10.42 -3.10 -3.70
CA ILE A 25 10.48 -2.95 -5.17
C ILE A 25 11.04 -1.58 -5.56
N GLY A 26 10.45 -0.50 -5.05
CA GLY A 26 10.90 0.87 -5.32
C GLY A 26 12.34 1.12 -4.86
N LYS A 27 12.70 0.63 -3.66
CA LYS A 27 14.05 0.72 -3.12
C LYS A 27 15.07 0.01 -4.00
N ASN A 28 14.74 -1.19 -4.47
CA ASN A 28 15.64 -1.98 -5.31
C ASN A 28 15.88 -1.33 -6.68
N ILE A 29 14.83 -0.78 -7.30
CA ILE A 29 14.96 -0.01 -8.55
C ILE A 29 15.87 1.20 -8.34
N VAL A 30 15.65 1.98 -7.29
CA VAL A 30 16.46 3.15 -6.95
C VAL A 30 17.93 2.74 -6.71
N ALA A 31 18.17 1.67 -5.96
CA ALA A 31 19.52 1.16 -5.69
C ALA A 31 20.27 0.76 -6.97
N VAL A 32 19.63 0.03 -7.88
CA VAL A 32 20.21 -0.37 -9.17
C VAL A 32 20.53 0.85 -10.03
N VAL A 33 19.60 1.82 -10.15
CA VAL A 33 19.82 3.02 -10.94
C VAL A 33 20.96 3.87 -10.38
N MET A 34 21.05 4.04 -9.05
CA MET A 34 22.18 4.74 -8.41
C MET A 34 23.51 4.02 -8.65
N ALA A 35 23.54 2.68 -8.55
CA ALA A 35 24.75 1.89 -8.84
C ALA A 35 25.20 2.04 -10.29
N CYS A 36 24.28 2.06 -11.26
CA CYS A 36 24.57 2.34 -12.66
C CYS A 36 25.15 3.75 -12.89
N ASN A 37 24.83 4.71 -12.03
CA ASN A 37 25.37 6.07 -12.07
C ASN A 37 26.66 6.26 -11.24
N GLY A 38 27.27 5.16 -10.79
CA GLY A 38 28.61 5.17 -10.19
C GLY A 38 28.62 5.33 -8.67
N TYR A 39 27.48 5.30 -7.99
CA TYR A 39 27.42 5.25 -6.54
C TYR A 39 27.72 3.83 -6.02
N THR A 40 28.38 3.77 -4.87
CA THR A 40 28.52 2.51 -4.14
C THR A 40 27.34 2.35 -3.20
N ILE A 41 26.58 1.28 -3.37
CA ILE A 41 25.32 1.06 -2.62
C ILE A 41 25.58 0.00 -1.53
N ARG A 42 25.08 0.27 -0.32
CA ARG A 42 24.90 -0.71 0.75
C ARG A 42 23.41 -0.85 1.03
N ASP A 43 22.82 -1.95 0.61
CA ASP A 43 21.42 -2.27 0.87
C ASP A 43 21.29 -3.10 2.16
N LEU A 44 20.53 -2.60 3.14
CA LEU A 44 20.26 -3.29 4.41
C LEU A 44 19.01 -4.18 4.34
N GLY A 45 18.25 -4.15 3.24
CA GLY A 45 17.03 -4.92 3.07
C GLY A 45 15.79 -4.21 3.60
N VAL A 46 14.86 -4.99 4.14
CA VAL A 46 13.55 -4.54 4.64
C VAL A 46 13.45 -4.69 6.15
N MET A 47 12.44 -4.06 6.77
CA MET A 47 12.18 -4.12 8.22
C MET A 47 13.40 -3.74 9.06
N VAL A 48 14.16 -2.75 8.61
CA VAL A 48 15.43 -2.39 9.25
C VAL A 48 15.19 -1.45 10.42
N GLU A 49 15.64 -1.88 11.59
CA GLU A 49 15.56 -1.10 12.83
C GLU A 49 16.39 0.19 12.74
N CYS A 50 15.89 1.30 13.29
CA CYS A 50 16.56 2.61 13.29
C CYS A 50 18.02 2.56 13.79
N PRO A 51 18.37 1.92 14.92
CA PRO A 51 19.77 1.84 15.36
C PRO A 51 20.68 1.19 14.33
N ARG A 52 20.22 0.12 13.67
CA ARG A 52 20.99 -0.58 12.64
C ARG A 52 21.26 0.30 11.42
N ILE A 53 20.25 1.07 10.97
CA ILE A 53 20.41 2.01 9.85
C ILE A 53 21.54 3.00 10.14
N ILE A 54 21.52 3.61 11.32
CA ILE A 54 22.47 4.65 11.70
C ILE A 54 23.86 4.07 11.98
N ASP A 55 23.95 2.97 12.72
CA ASP A 55 25.21 2.34 13.06
C ASP A 55 25.98 1.86 11.80
N GLU A 56 25.24 1.25 10.85
CA GLU A 56 25.80 0.83 9.56
C GLU A 56 26.21 2.03 8.69
N ALA A 57 25.42 3.11 8.68
CA ALA A 57 25.79 4.32 7.94
C ALA A 57 27.07 4.95 8.47
N VAL A 58 27.21 5.07 9.78
CA VAL A 58 28.40 5.61 10.44
C VAL A 58 29.61 4.71 10.24
N ALA A 59 29.48 3.40 10.53
CA ALA A 59 30.59 2.44 10.44
C ALA A 59 31.11 2.33 9.00
N TRP A 60 30.25 2.44 8.01
CA TRP A 60 30.63 2.37 6.60
C TRP A 60 31.08 3.72 6.02
N GLY A 61 30.80 4.82 6.71
CA GLY A 61 31.04 6.18 6.22
C GLY A 61 30.15 6.49 5.02
N ALA A 62 28.83 6.35 5.19
CA ALA A 62 27.86 6.69 4.16
C ALA A 62 27.80 8.20 3.94
N ASP A 63 27.78 8.62 2.67
CA ASP A 63 27.62 10.03 2.27
C ASP A 63 26.15 10.45 2.27
N ALA A 64 25.21 9.48 2.17
CA ALA A 64 23.77 9.69 2.27
C ALA A 64 23.06 8.41 2.71
N ILE A 65 21.88 8.55 3.32
CA ILE A 65 20.94 7.48 3.67
C ILE A 65 19.69 7.65 2.81
N CYS A 66 19.23 6.60 2.13
CA CYS A 66 17.95 6.55 1.43
C CYS A 66 16.99 5.65 2.20
N LEU A 67 15.91 6.22 2.73
CA LEU A 67 14.86 5.50 3.41
C LEU A 67 13.69 5.25 2.47
N SER A 68 13.15 4.04 2.50
CA SER A 68 11.97 3.63 1.72
C SER A 68 10.86 3.15 2.64
N GLY A 69 9.61 3.42 2.24
CA GLY A 69 8.42 2.91 2.90
C GLY A 69 7.19 3.07 2.02
N LEU A 70 6.29 2.08 2.11
CA LEU A 70 5.06 2.04 1.33
C LEU A 70 3.81 2.23 2.19
N ILE A 71 3.90 1.93 3.47
CA ILE A 71 2.76 1.96 4.38
C ILE A 71 2.82 3.17 5.31
N THR A 72 1.66 3.56 5.82
CA THR A 72 1.56 4.74 6.68
C THR A 72 2.47 4.70 7.92
N PRO A 73 2.61 3.58 8.65
CA PRO A 73 3.52 3.50 9.78
C PRO A 73 5.00 3.73 9.43
N SER A 74 5.41 3.52 8.17
CA SER A 74 6.78 3.77 7.73
C SER A 74 7.16 5.25 7.84
N LEU A 75 6.19 6.16 7.76
CA LEU A 75 6.41 7.59 7.87
C LEU A 75 6.89 7.97 9.28
N GLU A 76 6.33 7.36 10.32
CA GLU A 76 6.75 7.55 11.71
C GLU A 76 8.17 6.99 11.95
N GLU A 77 8.48 5.84 11.37
CA GLU A 77 9.82 5.28 11.46
C GLU A 77 10.88 6.15 10.76
N MET A 78 10.52 6.84 9.65
CA MET A 78 11.40 7.80 9.00
C MET A 78 11.65 9.04 9.87
N ILE A 79 10.62 9.54 10.57
CA ILE A 79 10.75 10.60 11.57
C ILE A 79 11.70 10.14 12.67
N HIS A 80 11.48 8.94 13.23
CA HIS A 80 12.30 8.38 14.28
C HIS A 80 13.80 8.25 13.89
N VAL A 81 14.09 7.85 12.65
CA VAL A 81 15.48 7.82 12.14
C VAL A 81 16.09 9.22 12.12
N CYS A 82 15.34 10.23 11.69
CA CYS A 82 15.80 11.60 11.64
C CYS A 82 16.03 12.18 13.07
N GLU A 83 15.12 11.95 14.01
CA GLU A 83 15.27 12.33 15.41
C GLU A 83 16.51 11.69 16.07
N GLU A 84 16.76 10.43 15.77
CA GLU A 84 17.92 9.72 16.32
C GLU A 84 19.23 10.22 15.70
N LEU A 85 19.25 10.58 14.40
CA LEU A 85 20.39 11.25 13.77
C LEU A 85 20.68 12.60 14.45
N GLU A 86 19.64 13.40 14.73
CA GLU A 86 19.75 14.66 15.47
C GLU A 86 20.30 14.44 16.88
N ARG A 87 19.73 13.50 17.61
CA ARG A 87 20.16 13.15 18.97
C ARG A 87 21.62 12.73 19.04
N ARG A 88 22.14 12.06 17.99
CA ARG A 88 23.54 11.65 17.88
C ARG A 88 24.46 12.74 17.32
N GLY A 89 23.94 13.90 16.95
CA GLY A 89 24.70 15.02 16.38
C GLY A 89 25.32 14.71 15.01
N LEU A 90 24.70 13.80 14.26
CA LEU A 90 25.15 13.41 12.91
C LEU A 90 24.58 14.39 11.88
N GLN A 91 25.25 14.54 10.72
CA GLN A 91 24.81 15.44 9.64
C GLN A 91 24.75 14.71 8.29
N ILE A 92 24.37 13.43 8.30
CA ILE A 92 24.28 12.62 7.09
C ILE A 92 22.99 12.98 6.35
N PRO A 93 23.04 13.36 5.06
CA PRO A 93 21.82 13.62 4.27
C PRO A 93 20.89 12.42 4.21
N VAL A 94 19.58 12.67 4.37
CA VAL A 94 18.53 11.64 4.30
C VAL A 94 17.64 11.91 3.10
N LEU A 95 17.52 10.93 2.20
CA LEU A 95 16.57 10.92 1.10
C LEU A 95 15.36 10.07 1.50
N ILE A 96 14.18 10.65 1.35
CA ILE A 96 12.90 10.02 1.71
C ILE A 96 12.21 9.57 0.44
N GLY A 97 11.96 8.27 0.32
CA GLY A 97 11.28 7.66 -0.83
C GLY A 97 10.20 6.66 -0.44
N GLY A 98 9.38 6.29 -1.43
CA GLY A 98 8.28 5.36 -1.28
C GLY A 98 6.92 5.99 -1.61
N ALA A 99 5.94 5.15 -1.99
CA ALA A 99 4.68 5.64 -2.56
C ALA A 99 3.79 6.43 -1.60
N THR A 100 3.96 6.27 -0.29
CA THR A 100 3.22 7.04 0.74
C THR A 100 3.90 8.35 1.11
N THR A 101 5.12 8.58 0.65
CA THR A 101 5.89 9.79 0.94
C THR A 101 5.52 10.92 -0.04
N SER A 102 5.77 12.16 0.35
CA SER A 102 5.57 13.33 -0.50
C SER A 102 6.46 14.49 -0.09
N ASP A 103 6.68 15.45 -1.01
CA ASP A 103 7.40 16.69 -0.71
C ASP A 103 6.77 17.42 0.49
N VAL A 104 5.42 17.46 0.56
CA VAL A 104 4.68 18.10 1.65
C VAL A 104 4.89 17.38 2.98
N HIS A 105 4.74 16.06 3.01
CA HIS A 105 4.95 15.27 4.24
C HIS A 105 6.39 15.40 4.73
N THR A 106 7.36 15.26 3.84
CA THR A 106 8.77 15.43 4.16
C THR A 106 9.06 16.83 4.73
N ALA A 107 8.53 17.89 4.10
CA ALA A 107 8.74 19.25 4.54
C ALA A 107 8.08 19.59 5.90
N VAL A 108 6.89 19.02 6.16
CA VAL A 108 6.06 19.37 7.32
C VAL A 108 6.36 18.52 8.54
N LYS A 109 6.59 17.21 8.35
CA LYS A 109 6.68 16.24 9.45
C LYS A 109 8.11 15.74 9.70
N ILE A 110 8.88 15.42 8.64
CA ILE A 110 10.19 14.78 8.80
C ILE A 110 11.32 15.83 8.93
N ALA A 111 11.44 16.74 7.95
CA ALA A 111 12.54 17.70 7.93
C ALA A 111 12.66 18.60 9.18
N PRO A 112 11.58 18.98 9.90
CA PRO A 112 11.70 19.75 11.13
C PRO A 112 12.35 19.01 12.30
N THR A 113 12.44 17.69 12.28
CA THR A 113 12.98 16.86 13.37
C THR A 113 14.50 16.67 13.27
N TYR A 114 15.12 17.17 12.20
CA TYR A 114 16.55 16.99 11.95
C TYR A 114 17.20 18.21 11.33
N SER A 115 18.32 18.64 11.91
CA SER A 115 19.08 19.81 11.43
C SER A 115 19.88 19.52 10.14
N GLY A 116 20.16 18.25 9.86
CA GLY A 116 20.77 17.79 8.61
C GLY A 116 19.80 17.83 7.42
N PRO A 117 20.31 17.63 6.19
CA PRO A 117 19.47 17.66 4.99
C PRO A 117 18.48 16.48 4.94
N VAL A 118 17.18 16.76 4.79
CA VAL A 118 16.14 15.78 4.52
C VAL A 118 15.41 16.17 3.23
N ILE A 119 15.42 15.29 2.24
CA ILE A 119 14.92 15.61 0.90
C ILE A 119 14.05 14.47 0.39
N HIS A 120 12.87 14.82 -0.13
CA HIS A 120 12.00 13.84 -0.78
C HIS A 120 12.50 13.51 -2.19
N ALA A 121 12.48 12.24 -2.54
CA ALA A 121 12.90 11.72 -3.84
C ALA A 121 11.88 10.68 -4.34
N ASP A 122 10.98 11.12 -5.19
CA ASP A 122 9.83 10.36 -5.68
C ASP A 122 10.16 9.25 -6.70
N ASN A 123 11.37 9.31 -7.31
CA ASN A 123 11.78 8.32 -8.31
C ASN A 123 13.31 8.19 -8.40
N ALA A 124 13.78 7.14 -9.08
CA ALA A 124 15.19 6.83 -9.19
C ALA A 124 16.01 7.92 -9.90
N SER A 125 15.45 8.56 -10.92
CA SER A 125 16.12 9.64 -11.65
C SER A 125 16.32 10.88 -10.78
N ARG A 126 15.30 11.23 -9.95
CA ARG A 126 15.39 12.34 -9.01
C ARG A 126 16.43 12.06 -7.91
N ASN A 127 16.53 10.82 -7.43
CA ASN A 127 17.58 10.42 -6.48
C ASN A 127 18.97 10.74 -7.00
N ASN A 128 19.29 10.39 -8.24
CA ASN A 128 20.60 10.66 -8.84
C ASN A 128 20.90 12.16 -8.94
N LYS A 129 19.88 12.96 -9.35
CA LYS A 129 20.03 14.41 -9.43
C LYS A 129 20.30 15.01 -8.04
N ILE A 130 19.51 14.62 -7.04
CA ILE A 130 19.67 15.09 -5.65
C ILE A 130 21.05 14.73 -5.11
N LEU A 131 21.51 13.49 -5.28
CA LEU A 131 22.83 13.05 -4.83
C LEU A 131 23.96 13.82 -5.53
N GLY A 132 23.83 14.08 -6.83
CA GLY A 132 24.79 14.90 -7.57
C GLY A 132 24.93 16.32 -7.03
N GLU A 133 23.83 16.93 -6.64
CA GLU A 133 23.82 18.28 -6.00
C GLU A 133 24.34 18.23 -4.56
N LEU A 134 23.92 17.23 -3.76
CA LEU A 134 24.32 17.07 -2.35
C LEU A 134 25.79 16.77 -2.15
N LEU A 135 26.40 16.03 -3.07
CA LEU A 135 27.79 15.59 -2.99
C LEU A 135 28.70 16.43 -3.91
N GLY A 136 28.11 17.36 -4.67
CA GLY A 136 28.78 18.23 -5.61
C GLY A 136 29.22 19.57 -5.01
N PRO A 137 29.92 20.41 -5.82
CA PRO A 137 30.42 21.71 -5.38
C PRO A 137 29.32 22.76 -5.11
N GLY A 138 28.11 22.55 -5.65
CA GLY A 138 26.93 23.45 -5.47
C GLY A 138 26.07 23.13 -4.24
N ARG A 139 26.55 22.28 -3.32
CA ARG A 139 25.79 21.77 -2.18
C ARG A 139 25.06 22.87 -1.37
N GLU A 140 25.78 23.92 -0.99
CA GLU A 140 25.21 24.96 -0.10
C GLU A 140 24.09 25.75 -0.77
N GLU A 141 24.23 26.09 -2.05
CA GLU A 141 23.21 26.74 -2.85
C GLU A 141 21.98 25.83 -3.02
N TYR A 142 22.22 24.57 -3.30
CA TYR A 142 21.16 23.56 -3.39
C TYR A 142 20.38 23.44 -2.08
N LEU A 143 21.07 23.32 -0.95
CA LEU A 143 20.44 23.19 0.37
C LEU A 143 19.68 24.46 0.78
N ALA A 144 20.15 25.64 0.41
CA ALA A 144 19.43 26.90 0.63
C ALA A 144 18.09 26.90 -0.11
N ARG A 145 18.10 26.50 -1.40
CA ARG A 145 16.88 26.35 -2.21
C ARG A 145 15.90 25.34 -1.62
N VAL A 146 16.38 24.15 -1.22
CA VAL A 146 15.54 23.11 -0.60
C VAL A 146 14.88 23.64 0.67
N ARG A 147 15.60 24.36 1.52
CA ARG A 147 15.03 24.95 2.75
C ARG A 147 13.92 25.97 2.44
N GLU A 148 14.11 26.81 1.43
CA GLU A 148 13.10 27.79 0.99
C GLU A 148 11.84 27.11 0.43
N GLU A 149 12.03 26.08 -0.43
CA GLU A 149 10.93 25.28 -0.97
C GLU A 149 10.14 24.58 0.15
N GLN A 150 10.84 23.96 1.11
CA GLN A 150 10.21 23.32 2.27
C GLN A 150 9.49 24.32 3.17
N GLN A 151 10.04 25.53 3.35
CA GLN A 151 9.35 26.58 4.12
C GLN A 151 8.06 27.02 3.43
N THR A 152 8.11 27.20 2.11
CA THR A 152 6.93 27.51 1.30
C THR A 152 5.84 26.44 1.43
N LEU A 153 6.23 25.15 1.38
CA LEU A 153 5.30 24.03 1.56
C LEU A 153 4.68 24.02 2.97
N ARG A 154 5.47 24.28 4.02
CA ARG A 154 4.97 24.42 5.40
C ARG A 154 3.95 25.54 5.55
N ASP A 155 4.21 26.69 4.96
CA ASP A 155 3.31 27.83 5.04
C ASP A 155 2.00 27.60 4.26
N GLN A 156 2.10 26.96 3.09
CA GLN A 156 0.92 26.52 2.33
C GLN A 156 0.11 25.46 3.09
N TYR A 157 0.78 24.52 3.74
CA TYR A 157 0.13 23.48 4.55
C TYR A 157 -0.63 24.11 5.73
N ARG A 158 0.00 25.01 6.52
CA ARG A 158 -0.65 25.72 7.62
C ARG A 158 -1.90 26.48 7.16
N ARG A 159 -1.82 27.23 6.06
CA ARG A 159 -2.98 27.95 5.50
C ARG A 159 -4.11 27.00 5.09
N ARG A 160 -3.79 25.84 4.55
CA ARG A 160 -4.80 24.81 4.21
C ARG A 160 -5.44 24.19 5.45
N GLU A 161 -4.65 23.97 6.49
CA GLU A 161 -5.14 23.45 7.78
C GLU A 161 -6.10 24.43 8.47
N GLU A 162 -5.79 25.71 8.46
CA GLU A 162 -6.66 26.77 9.02
C GLU A 162 -8.02 26.84 8.29
N ILE A 163 -8.09 26.46 7.02
CA ILE A 163 -9.31 26.46 6.20
C ILE A 163 -10.08 25.11 6.29
N ARG A 164 -9.42 24.02 6.68
CA ARG A 164 -10.04 22.68 6.78
C ARG A 164 -10.75 22.50 8.11
N THR A 165 -11.95 23.03 8.22
CA THR A 165 -12.87 22.65 9.29
C THR A 165 -13.42 21.24 8.99
N ILE A 166 -13.14 20.28 9.86
CA ILE A 166 -13.86 19.01 9.91
C ILE A 166 -15.13 19.22 10.76
N LEU A 167 -16.19 18.49 10.43
CA LEU A 167 -17.41 18.52 11.23
C LEU A 167 -17.20 17.73 12.53
N PRO A 168 -17.71 18.21 13.68
CA PRO A 168 -17.64 17.48 14.94
C PRO A 168 -18.22 16.06 14.83
N PHE A 169 -17.56 15.07 15.46
CA PHE A 169 -17.97 13.66 15.38
C PHE A 169 -19.42 13.44 15.80
N GLY A 170 -19.83 14.03 16.92
CA GLY A 170 -21.22 13.95 17.37
C GLY A 170 -22.25 14.50 16.36
N GLN A 171 -21.85 15.43 15.48
CA GLN A 171 -22.71 15.94 14.41
C GLN A 171 -22.77 14.96 13.22
N VAL A 172 -21.61 14.48 12.72
CA VAL A 172 -21.59 13.57 11.55
C VAL A 172 -22.25 12.23 11.86
N ARG A 173 -22.18 11.79 13.10
CA ARG A 173 -22.84 10.56 13.56
C ARG A 173 -24.37 10.63 13.46
N LYS A 174 -24.95 11.82 13.62
CA LYS A 174 -26.39 12.06 13.43
C LYS A 174 -26.81 12.08 11.96
N LEU A 175 -25.85 12.27 11.05
CA LEU A 175 -26.06 12.24 9.60
C LEU A 175 -25.96 10.82 9.00
N ARG A 176 -25.81 9.80 9.84
CA ARG A 176 -25.78 8.41 9.44
C ARG A 176 -27.04 8.04 8.67
N VAL A 177 -26.87 7.43 7.50
CA VAL A 177 -27.95 6.87 6.69
C VAL A 177 -27.69 5.37 6.53
N PRO A 178 -28.28 4.52 7.38
CA PRO A 178 -28.13 3.08 7.27
C PRO A 178 -28.72 2.55 5.96
N LYS A 179 -28.14 1.49 5.42
CA LYS A 179 -28.66 0.78 4.26
C LYS A 179 -30.08 0.29 4.51
N PRO A 180 -31.05 0.59 3.60
CA PRO A 180 -32.42 0.09 3.72
C PRO A 180 -32.45 -1.45 3.62
N ALA A 181 -33.29 -2.07 4.46
CA ALA A 181 -33.46 -3.53 4.45
C ALA A 181 -33.98 -4.08 3.12
N SER A 182 -34.65 -3.26 2.30
CA SER A 182 -35.10 -3.61 0.95
C SER A 182 -33.99 -3.76 -0.06
N GLU A 183 -32.78 -3.25 0.23
CA GLU A 183 -31.62 -3.28 -0.66
C GLU A 183 -30.63 -4.40 -0.32
N ILE A 184 -30.98 -5.29 0.61
CA ILE A 184 -30.14 -6.42 0.99
C ILE A 184 -30.03 -7.40 -0.18
N ALA A 185 -28.79 -7.64 -0.63
CA ALA A 185 -28.51 -8.68 -1.60
C ALA A 185 -28.24 -10.00 -0.86
N VAL A 186 -29.24 -10.89 -0.88
CA VAL A 186 -29.13 -12.20 -0.24
C VAL A 186 -28.23 -13.10 -1.09
N PRO A 187 -27.15 -13.67 -0.54
CA PRO A 187 -26.25 -14.52 -1.31
C PRO A 187 -26.86 -15.90 -1.56
N ALA A 188 -26.49 -16.50 -2.71
CA ALA A 188 -26.83 -17.88 -3.02
C ALA A 188 -26.10 -18.86 -2.09
N HIS A 189 -24.87 -18.53 -1.70
CA HIS A 189 -24.04 -19.35 -0.81
C HIS A 189 -23.31 -18.47 0.21
N THR A 190 -23.31 -18.89 1.47
CA THR A 190 -22.55 -18.30 2.56
C THR A 190 -21.42 -19.22 3.00
N GLY A 191 -20.53 -18.68 3.82
CA GLY A 191 -19.39 -19.40 4.36
C GLY A 191 -18.10 -19.17 3.59
N ARG A 192 -17.07 -19.91 3.96
CA ARG A 192 -15.70 -19.76 3.50
C ARG A 192 -15.39 -20.75 2.37
N LEU A 193 -14.67 -20.26 1.35
CA LEU A 193 -14.10 -21.05 0.28
C LEU A 193 -12.58 -20.82 0.19
N VAL A 194 -11.82 -21.90 0.10
CA VAL A 194 -10.36 -21.87 -0.05
C VAL A 194 -10.00 -22.09 -1.52
N PHE A 195 -9.10 -21.29 -2.03
CA PHE A 195 -8.52 -21.38 -3.37
C PHE A 195 -7.04 -21.78 -3.21
N PRO A 196 -6.71 -23.08 -3.25
CA PRO A 196 -5.36 -23.56 -2.97
C PRO A 196 -4.37 -23.27 -4.10
N ASP A 197 -4.87 -23.20 -5.33
CA ASP A 197 -4.08 -22.95 -6.53
C ASP A 197 -5.02 -22.47 -7.64
N ILE A 198 -4.93 -21.19 -8.01
CA ILE A 198 -5.70 -20.62 -9.11
C ILE A 198 -4.79 -20.51 -10.33
N SER A 199 -5.29 -20.93 -11.49
CA SER A 199 -4.52 -20.86 -12.73
C SER A 199 -4.12 -19.43 -13.08
N ILE A 200 -2.84 -19.20 -13.32
CA ILE A 200 -2.33 -17.90 -13.81
C ILE A 200 -3.01 -17.55 -15.14
N ALA A 201 -3.28 -18.52 -16.00
CA ALA A 201 -3.95 -18.28 -17.28
C ALA A 201 -5.37 -17.71 -17.13
N ASP A 202 -6.07 -18.02 -16.05
CA ASP A 202 -7.40 -17.46 -15.78
C ASP A 202 -7.35 -16.02 -15.23
N VAL A 203 -6.24 -15.67 -14.61
CA VAL A 203 -6.02 -14.38 -13.93
C VAL A 203 -5.32 -13.36 -14.84
N GLU A 204 -4.37 -13.81 -15.65
CA GLU A 204 -3.52 -12.99 -16.53
C GLU A 204 -4.31 -11.98 -17.39
N PRO A 205 -5.49 -12.31 -17.98
CA PRO A 205 -6.29 -11.35 -18.75
C PRO A 205 -6.81 -10.15 -17.94
N LEU A 206 -6.80 -10.23 -16.61
CA LEU A 206 -7.28 -9.20 -15.69
C LEU A 206 -6.16 -8.28 -15.19
N ILE A 207 -4.92 -8.45 -15.67
CA ILE A 207 -3.81 -7.59 -15.27
C ILE A 207 -4.03 -6.17 -15.78
N ASP A 208 -4.08 -5.20 -14.87
CA ASP A 208 -4.04 -3.78 -15.23
C ASP A 208 -2.59 -3.32 -15.45
N TRP A 209 -2.18 -3.27 -16.69
CA TRP A 209 -0.84 -2.86 -17.12
C TRP A 209 -0.53 -1.38 -16.83
N ASN A 210 -1.54 -0.55 -16.60
CA ASN A 210 -1.32 0.87 -16.29
C ASN A 210 -0.56 1.08 -14.96
N PHE A 211 -0.61 0.11 -14.04
CA PHE A 211 0.14 0.15 -12.78
C PHE A 211 1.53 -0.52 -12.86
N PHE A 212 1.88 -1.10 -14.01
CA PHE A 212 3.18 -1.74 -14.21
C PHE A 212 4.28 -0.74 -14.60
N PHE A 213 4.00 0.13 -15.56
CA PHE A 213 4.98 1.06 -16.12
C PHE A 213 5.47 2.15 -15.17
N PRO A 214 4.61 2.75 -14.29
CA PRO A 214 5.06 3.77 -13.34
C PRO A 214 6.17 3.32 -12.39
N ALA A 215 6.20 2.03 -12.02
CA ALA A 215 7.26 1.47 -11.18
C ALA A 215 8.65 1.56 -11.84
N TRP A 216 8.70 1.58 -13.16
CA TRP A 216 9.91 1.77 -13.97
C TRP A 216 10.16 3.24 -14.36
N GLY A 217 9.37 4.18 -13.84
CA GLY A 217 9.49 5.60 -14.17
C GLY A 217 8.86 6.00 -15.51
N LEU A 218 8.18 5.08 -16.20
CA LEU A 218 7.54 5.34 -17.47
C LEU A 218 6.10 5.85 -17.25
N LYS A 219 5.78 7.01 -17.80
CA LYS A 219 4.47 7.66 -17.66
C LYS A 219 3.65 7.49 -18.92
N GLY A 220 2.41 7.07 -18.78
CA GLY A 220 1.47 6.91 -19.87
C GLY A 220 0.45 5.82 -19.57
N ARG A 221 -0.56 5.70 -20.42
CA ARG A 221 -1.56 4.64 -20.34
C ARG A 221 -1.39 3.64 -21.48
N VAL A 222 -1.75 2.40 -21.22
CA VAL A 222 -1.81 1.37 -22.26
C VAL A 222 -3.11 1.54 -23.05
N PRO A 223 -3.09 1.53 -24.40
CA PRO A 223 -1.93 1.23 -25.26
C PRO A 223 -1.08 2.47 -25.65
N GLU A 224 -1.51 3.69 -25.35
CA GLU A 224 -0.92 4.93 -25.86
C GLU A 224 0.54 5.11 -25.44
N ILE A 225 0.96 4.53 -24.30
CA ILE A 225 2.35 4.57 -23.82
C ILE A 225 3.33 4.02 -24.87
N PHE A 226 2.91 3.05 -25.68
CA PHE A 226 3.74 2.41 -26.69
C PHE A 226 4.02 3.32 -27.91
N GLU A 227 3.19 4.33 -28.11
CA GLU A 227 3.34 5.31 -29.20
C GLU A 227 4.08 6.59 -28.73
N ASN A 228 4.52 6.64 -27.48
CA ASN A 228 5.23 7.79 -26.95
C ASN A 228 6.59 7.96 -27.64
N PRO A 229 6.91 9.15 -28.24
CA PRO A 229 8.14 9.35 -29.02
C PRO A 229 9.41 9.28 -28.18
N GLU A 230 9.36 9.54 -26.85
CA GLU A 230 10.54 9.57 -25.99
C GLU A 230 10.85 8.19 -25.39
N HIS A 231 9.84 7.45 -24.97
CA HIS A 231 10.01 6.19 -24.23
C HIS A 231 9.12 5.04 -24.69
N GLY A 232 8.40 5.17 -25.82
CA GLY A 232 7.52 4.11 -26.31
C GLY A 232 8.26 2.82 -26.69
N ALA A 233 9.47 2.93 -27.25
CA ALA A 233 10.31 1.77 -27.58
C ALA A 233 10.76 1.02 -26.32
N GLU A 234 11.10 1.76 -25.24
CA GLU A 234 11.47 1.20 -23.95
C GLU A 234 10.27 0.53 -23.27
N ALA A 235 9.10 1.17 -23.33
CA ALA A 235 7.85 0.59 -22.80
C ALA A 235 7.47 -0.70 -23.51
N ARG A 236 7.60 -0.77 -24.86
CA ARG A 236 7.37 -2.03 -25.61
C ARG A 236 8.33 -3.13 -25.19
N LYS A 237 9.63 -2.83 -25.13
CA LYS A 237 10.63 -3.80 -24.71
C LYS A 237 10.34 -4.35 -23.30
N LEU A 238 10.03 -3.46 -22.38
CA LEU A 238 9.69 -3.84 -21.00
C LEU A 238 8.42 -4.70 -20.96
N TYR A 239 7.41 -4.38 -21.75
CA TYR A 239 6.21 -5.18 -21.87
C TYR A 239 6.50 -6.58 -22.43
N ASP A 240 7.31 -6.67 -23.51
CA ASP A 240 7.70 -7.94 -24.11
C ASP A 240 8.50 -8.83 -23.11
N ASP A 241 9.38 -8.22 -22.35
CA ASP A 241 10.15 -8.93 -21.31
C ASP A 241 9.21 -9.40 -20.17
N ALA A 242 8.23 -8.59 -19.78
CA ALA A 242 7.19 -8.97 -18.82
C ALA A 242 6.34 -10.15 -19.32
N GLN A 243 5.94 -10.14 -20.59
CA GLN A 243 5.17 -11.24 -21.20
C GLN A 243 5.98 -12.56 -21.22
N LYS A 244 7.27 -12.50 -21.57
CA LYS A 244 8.15 -13.67 -21.53
C LYS A 244 8.31 -14.22 -20.11
N MET A 245 8.47 -13.33 -19.14
CA MET A 245 8.58 -13.73 -17.75
C MET A 245 7.26 -14.35 -17.22
N LEU A 246 6.09 -13.78 -17.57
CA LEU A 246 4.79 -14.37 -17.23
C LEU A 246 4.61 -15.75 -17.82
N ALA A 247 4.96 -15.93 -19.12
CA ALA A 247 4.92 -17.22 -19.79
C ALA A 247 5.81 -18.24 -19.04
N ARG A 248 7.03 -17.87 -18.68
CA ARG A 248 7.95 -18.69 -17.91
C ARG A 248 7.39 -19.04 -16.52
N ILE A 249 6.87 -18.04 -15.78
CA ILE A 249 6.27 -18.24 -14.46
C ILE A 249 5.13 -19.27 -14.56
N ARG A 250 4.28 -19.18 -15.58
CA ARG A 250 3.16 -20.09 -15.82
C ARG A 250 3.60 -21.48 -16.21
N GLU A 251 4.52 -21.61 -17.16
CA GLU A 251 4.97 -22.89 -17.72
C GLU A 251 5.82 -23.69 -16.71
N GLU A 252 6.71 -23.03 -16.00
CA GLU A 252 7.58 -23.64 -14.98
C GLU A 252 6.91 -23.69 -13.60
N LYS A 253 5.68 -23.17 -13.45
CA LYS A 253 4.92 -23.09 -12.17
C LYS A 253 5.74 -22.46 -11.04
N LEU A 254 6.38 -21.34 -11.34
CA LEU A 254 7.29 -20.67 -10.40
C LEU A 254 6.55 -19.91 -9.29
N LEU A 255 5.31 -19.50 -9.52
CA LEU A 255 4.44 -18.87 -8.53
C LEU A 255 3.14 -19.65 -8.38
N THR A 256 2.59 -19.64 -7.15
CA THR A 256 1.26 -20.15 -6.84
C THR A 256 0.35 -19.03 -6.40
N LEU A 257 -0.81 -18.92 -7.05
CA LEU A 257 -1.86 -17.97 -6.68
C LEU A 257 -2.82 -18.67 -5.72
N GLN A 258 -2.88 -18.18 -4.50
CA GLN A 258 -3.64 -18.82 -3.42
C GLN A 258 -4.49 -17.82 -2.66
N GLY A 259 -5.56 -18.30 -2.05
CA GLY A 259 -6.33 -17.46 -1.16
C GLY A 259 -7.50 -18.14 -0.48
N VAL A 260 -8.19 -17.34 0.30
CA VAL A 260 -9.44 -17.70 0.95
C VAL A 260 -10.38 -16.51 0.90
N ALA A 261 -11.64 -16.75 0.58
CA ALA A 261 -12.69 -15.73 0.62
C ALA A 261 -13.99 -16.35 1.13
N GLY A 262 -14.94 -15.52 1.52
CA GLY A 262 -16.25 -16.01 1.97
C GLY A 262 -17.25 -14.90 2.12
N ILE A 263 -18.54 -15.29 2.22
CA ILE A 263 -19.66 -14.40 2.52
C ILE A 263 -20.26 -14.82 3.85
N PHE A 264 -20.49 -13.87 4.71
CA PHE A 264 -20.95 -14.06 6.08
C PHE A 264 -22.14 -13.14 6.38
N GLU A 265 -22.99 -13.59 7.29
CA GLU A 265 -24.03 -12.74 7.85
C GLU A 265 -23.42 -11.55 8.59
N ALA A 266 -23.99 -10.38 8.40
CA ALA A 266 -23.53 -9.16 9.04
C ALA A 266 -24.68 -8.22 9.37
N VAL A 267 -24.49 -7.42 10.41
CA VAL A 267 -25.33 -6.26 10.74
C VAL A 267 -24.45 -5.09 11.12
N SER A 268 -24.92 -3.87 10.91
CA SER A 268 -24.23 -2.70 11.45
C SER A 268 -24.83 -2.29 12.80
N ARG A 269 -23.93 -1.92 13.72
CA ARG A 269 -24.24 -1.41 15.06
C ARG A 269 -23.50 -0.09 15.26
N GLY A 270 -24.18 1.02 15.00
CA GLY A 270 -23.49 2.31 14.94
C GLY A 270 -22.44 2.31 13.83
N ASP A 271 -21.20 2.59 14.16
CA ASP A 271 -20.09 2.58 13.21
C ASP A 271 -19.31 1.25 13.22
N ASP A 272 -19.87 0.20 13.82
CA ASP A 272 -19.30 -1.15 13.79
C ASP A 272 -20.02 -2.04 12.78
N ILE A 273 -19.28 -2.94 12.13
CA ILE A 273 -19.83 -4.07 11.39
C ILE A 273 -19.66 -5.33 12.27
N VAL A 274 -20.74 -5.97 12.63
CA VAL A 274 -20.77 -7.21 13.40
C VAL A 274 -20.98 -8.37 12.44
N VAL A 275 -19.97 -9.20 12.27
CA VAL A 275 -19.97 -10.35 11.35
C VAL A 275 -20.18 -11.64 12.13
N THR A 276 -21.09 -12.49 11.66
CA THR A 276 -21.31 -13.83 12.23
C THR A 276 -20.45 -14.84 11.46
N GLY A 277 -19.42 -15.31 12.11
CA GLY A 277 -18.53 -16.32 11.56
C GLY A 277 -18.92 -17.77 11.94
N PRO A 278 -18.04 -18.73 11.67
CA PRO A 278 -18.27 -20.14 12.01
C PRO A 278 -18.59 -20.37 13.49
N LYS A 279 -19.55 -21.27 13.75
CA LYS A 279 -20.04 -21.60 15.10
C LYS A 279 -20.63 -20.38 15.82
N ASP A 280 -21.27 -19.48 15.08
CA ASP A 280 -21.91 -18.26 15.58
C ASP A 280 -20.99 -17.28 16.32
N LYS A 281 -19.65 -17.43 16.17
CA LYS A 281 -18.68 -16.51 16.73
C LYS A 281 -18.86 -15.13 16.09
N LYS A 282 -18.96 -14.09 16.92
CA LYS A 282 -19.06 -12.71 16.44
C LYS A 282 -17.69 -12.09 16.29
N TYR A 283 -17.46 -11.45 15.16
CA TYR A 283 -16.30 -10.63 14.85
C TYR A 283 -16.77 -9.19 14.70
N ILE A 284 -16.16 -8.28 15.43
CA ILE A 284 -16.53 -6.87 15.40
C ILE A 284 -15.45 -6.14 14.61
N LEU A 285 -15.88 -5.41 13.58
CA LEU A 285 -15.04 -4.58 12.74
C LEU A 285 -15.44 -3.11 12.98
N PRO A 286 -14.81 -2.40 13.93
CA PRO A 286 -15.04 -0.98 14.13
C PRO A 286 -14.57 -0.20 12.91
N MET A 287 -15.44 0.69 12.41
CA MET A 287 -15.12 1.52 11.23
C MET A 287 -15.02 2.99 11.64
N LEU A 288 -14.30 3.75 10.84
CA LEU A 288 -14.17 5.19 10.96
C LEU A 288 -15.20 5.88 10.04
N ARG A 289 -15.69 7.04 10.49
CA ARG A 289 -16.62 7.88 9.75
C ARG A 289 -15.92 9.11 9.20
N SER A 290 -16.18 9.46 7.95
CA SER A 290 -15.68 10.70 7.36
C SER A 290 -16.28 11.91 8.07
N GLN A 291 -15.42 12.87 8.46
CA GLN A 291 -15.80 14.15 9.06
C GLN A 291 -15.57 15.33 8.08
N ALA A 292 -15.33 15.04 6.80
CA ALA A 292 -15.17 16.07 5.79
C ALA A 292 -16.41 16.99 5.72
N PRO A 293 -16.24 18.32 5.53
CA PRO A 293 -17.37 19.24 5.40
C PRO A 293 -18.18 18.86 4.15
N VAL A 294 -19.44 18.64 4.36
CA VAL A 294 -20.37 18.18 3.33
C VAL A 294 -20.75 19.37 2.44
N ARG A 295 -20.29 19.40 1.19
CA ARG A 295 -21.01 20.15 0.15
C ARG A 295 -22.04 19.29 -0.59
N GLU A 296 -21.87 17.95 -0.62
CA GLU A 296 -22.76 17.05 -1.38
C GLU A 296 -22.71 15.57 -0.91
N ALA A 297 -21.91 15.19 0.08
CA ALA A 297 -21.79 13.79 0.49
C ALA A 297 -22.15 13.61 1.97
N GLN A 298 -22.94 12.60 2.23
CA GLN A 298 -23.20 12.09 3.57
C GLN A 298 -21.88 11.77 4.28
N ALA A 299 -21.78 12.04 5.57
CA ALA A 299 -20.64 11.66 6.42
C ALA A 299 -20.54 10.12 6.47
N ARG A 300 -19.85 9.53 5.51
CA ARG A 300 -19.88 8.08 5.23
C ARG A 300 -19.00 7.28 6.18
N CYS A 301 -19.51 6.08 6.51
CA CYS A 301 -18.78 5.02 7.20
C CYS A 301 -19.04 3.70 6.46
N LEU A 302 -18.08 2.76 6.45
CA LEU A 302 -18.30 1.45 5.82
C LEU A 302 -19.47 0.68 6.45
N ALA A 303 -19.74 0.92 7.74
CA ALA A 303 -20.90 0.33 8.42
C ALA A 303 -22.27 0.79 7.85
N ASP A 304 -22.31 1.94 7.15
CA ASP A 304 -23.57 2.43 6.55
C ASP A 304 -24.00 1.59 5.34
N PHE A 305 -23.09 0.84 4.74
CA PHE A 305 -23.37 -0.08 3.61
C PHE A 305 -23.87 -1.46 4.06
N ILE A 306 -24.03 -1.67 5.36
CA ILE A 306 -24.60 -2.88 5.97
C ILE A 306 -25.88 -2.49 6.72
N ALA A 307 -26.94 -3.28 6.59
CA ALA A 307 -28.22 -3.01 7.25
C ALA A 307 -28.06 -2.97 8.79
N ASP A 308 -28.75 -2.00 9.40
CA ASP A 308 -28.72 -1.82 10.86
C ASP A 308 -29.38 -3.02 11.58
N GLU A 309 -28.81 -3.46 12.71
CA GLU A 309 -29.36 -4.55 13.53
C GLU A 309 -30.83 -4.29 13.93
N LYS A 310 -31.21 -3.02 14.12
CA LYS A 310 -32.57 -2.62 14.45
C LYS A 310 -33.59 -2.79 13.30
N ALA A 311 -33.10 -2.99 12.06
CA ALA A 311 -33.95 -3.28 10.92
C ALA A 311 -34.61 -4.68 10.99
N GLY A 312 -34.16 -5.52 11.92
CA GLY A 312 -34.71 -6.88 12.15
C GLY A 312 -34.42 -7.85 10.98
N ARG A 313 -33.46 -7.52 10.09
CA ARG A 313 -33.06 -8.34 8.96
C ARG A 313 -31.55 -8.44 8.91
N THR A 314 -31.07 -9.63 8.63
CA THR A 314 -29.64 -9.91 8.43
C THR A 314 -29.20 -9.47 7.04
N ASP A 315 -28.11 -8.72 6.96
CA ASP A 315 -27.38 -8.41 5.72
C ASP A 315 -26.14 -9.30 5.60
N TYR A 316 -25.32 -9.08 4.59
CA TYR A 316 -24.17 -9.93 4.28
C TYR A 316 -22.96 -9.08 3.91
N ILE A 317 -21.79 -9.59 4.28
CA ILE A 317 -20.50 -9.03 3.91
C ILE A 317 -19.56 -10.12 3.42
N GLY A 318 -18.78 -9.82 2.39
CA GLY A 318 -17.69 -10.68 1.98
C GLY A 318 -16.38 -10.30 2.65
N ALA A 319 -15.49 -11.29 2.81
CA ALA A 319 -14.12 -11.08 3.28
C ALA A 319 -13.17 -11.90 2.43
N PHE A 320 -11.92 -11.43 2.27
CA PHE A 320 -10.90 -12.13 1.50
C PHE A 320 -9.48 -11.90 2.05
N ALA A 321 -8.62 -12.89 1.80
CA ALA A 321 -7.17 -12.79 1.91
C ALA A 321 -6.57 -13.61 0.76
N LEU A 322 -5.74 -12.99 -0.09
CA LEU A 322 -5.25 -13.53 -1.37
C LEU A 322 -3.78 -13.19 -1.54
N THR A 323 -3.00 -14.06 -2.19
CA THR A 323 -1.59 -13.83 -2.52
C THR A 323 -1.21 -14.45 -3.85
N GLY A 324 -0.38 -13.76 -4.60
CA GLY A 324 0.33 -14.26 -5.78
C GLY A 324 1.83 -14.43 -5.54
N GLY A 325 2.30 -14.22 -4.30
CA GLY A 325 3.73 -14.20 -3.96
C GLY A 325 4.33 -15.54 -3.50
N ILE A 326 3.57 -16.65 -3.53
CA ILE A 326 4.12 -17.94 -3.12
C ILE A 326 5.09 -18.47 -4.18
N GLY A 327 6.35 -18.74 -3.78
CA GLY A 327 7.46 -19.09 -4.67
C GLY A 327 8.30 -17.92 -5.14
N LEU A 328 7.85 -16.67 -4.88
CA LEU A 328 8.54 -15.48 -5.36
C LEU A 328 9.92 -15.29 -4.68
N LYS A 329 10.01 -15.60 -3.40
CA LYS A 329 11.27 -15.48 -2.65
C LYS A 329 12.37 -16.33 -3.30
N GLU A 330 12.08 -17.59 -3.55
CA GLU A 330 12.99 -18.55 -4.18
C GLU A 330 13.37 -18.09 -5.59
N LEU A 331 12.42 -17.59 -6.37
CA LEU A 331 12.64 -17.08 -7.72
C LEU A 331 13.56 -15.86 -7.72
N THR A 332 13.30 -14.90 -6.84
CA THR A 332 14.10 -13.66 -6.76
C THR A 332 15.50 -13.93 -6.20
N GLU A 333 15.65 -14.82 -5.22
CA GLU A 333 16.95 -15.23 -4.68
C GLU A 333 17.81 -15.93 -5.74
N LYS A 334 17.20 -16.76 -6.60
CA LYS A 334 17.88 -17.39 -7.73
C LYS A 334 18.43 -16.35 -8.71
N PHE A 335 17.60 -15.38 -9.14
CA PHE A 335 18.05 -14.31 -10.04
C PHE A 335 19.17 -13.48 -9.41
N ARG A 336 19.06 -13.12 -8.13
CA ARG A 336 20.12 -12.38 -7.43
C ARG A 336 21.43 -13.15 -7.34
N ALA A 337 21.38 -14.46 -7.10
CA ALA A 337 22.56 -15.31 -7.09
C ALA A 337 23.26 -15.39 -8.46
N GLU A 338 22.49 -15.25 -9.55
CA GLU A 338 22.99 -15.17 -10.93
C GLU A 338 23.45 -13.74 -11.31
N GLY A 339 23.28 -12.75 -10.43
CA GLY A 339 23.58 -11.33 -10.67
C GLY A 339 22.56 -10.66 -11.60
N ASP A 340 21.35 -11.18 -11.67
CA ASP A 340 20.25 -10.71 -12.53
C ASP A 340 19.19 -9.95 -11.71
N ASP A 341 19.55 -8.76 -11.25
CA ASP A 341 18.65 -7.88 -10.49
C ASP A 341 17.45 -7.43 -11.30
N TYR A 342 17.59 -7.32 -12.63
CA TYR A 342 16.48 -6.92 -13.51
C TYR A 342 15.33 -7.92 -13.45
N ASN A 343 15.61 -9.22 -13.66
CA ASN A 343 14.58 -10.25 -13.60
C ASN A 343 14.06 -10.49 -12.17
N ALA A 344 14.87 -10.26 -11.14
CA ALA A 344 14.39 -10.28 -9.76
C ALA A 344 13.33 -9.19 -9.49
N ILE A 345 13.58 -7.95 -9.93
CA ILE A 345 12.63 -6.83 -9.81
C ILE A 345 11.40 -7.07 -10.68
N LEU A 346 11.59 -7.50 -11.93
CA LEU A 346 10.50 -7.79 -12.86
C LEU A 346 9.54 -8.85 -12.30
N SER A 347 10.08 -9.92 -11.70
CA SER A 347 9.29 -10.98 -11.08
C SER A 347 8.44 -10.47 -9.92
N LYS A 348 8.96 -9.58 -9.07
CA LYS A 348 8.21 -8.94 -7.98
C LYS A 348 7.05 -8.10 -8.50
N LEU A 349 7.32 -7.23 -9.48
CA LEU A 349 6.27 -6.41 -10.08
C LEU A 349 5.18 -7.24 -10.73
N LEU A 350 5.54 -8.36 -11.37
CA LEU A 350 4.56 -9.27 -11.97
C LEU A 350 3.74 -10.00 -10.90
N ALA A 351 4.35 -10.43 -9.80
CA ALA A 351 3.63 -11.02 -8.68
C ALA A 351 2.62 -10.06 -8.05
N ASP A 352 2.97 -8.79 -7.90
CA ASP A 352 2.04 -7.73 -7.49
C ASP A 352 0.87 -7.60 -8.46
N ARG A 353 1.15 -7.52 -9.77
CA ARG A 353 0.09 -7.40 -10.78
C ARG A 353 -0.81 -8.63 -10.83
N LEU A 354 -0.23 -9.82 -10.67
CA LEU A 354 -0.99 -11.07 -10.56
C LEU A 354 -1.86 -11.10 -9.30
N THR A 355 -1.39 -10.57 -8.18
CA THR A 355 -2.17 -10.49 -6.92
C THR A 355 -3.39 -9.58 -7.07
N GLU A 356 -3.21 -8.41 -7.69
CA GLU A 356 -4.33 -7.51 -7.99
C GLU A 356 -5.34 -8.14 -8.98
N ALA A 357 -4.83 -8.78 -10.03
CA ALA A 357 -5.68 -9.49 -11.00
C ALA A 357 -6.38 -10.71 -10.38
N LEU A 358 -5.71 -11.43 -9.46
CA LEU A 358 -6.32 -12.50 -8.65
C LEU A 358 -7.50 -11.95 -7.82
N CYS A 359 -7.34 -10.77 -7.25
CA CYS A 359 -8.40 -10.12 -6.48
C CYS A 359 -9.61 -9.77 -7.36
N GLU A 360 -9.40 -9.35 -8.62
CA GLU A 360 -10.48 -9.18 -9.61
C GLU A 360 -11.15 -10.52 -9.94
N TRP A 361 -10.38 -11.57 -10.20
CA TRP A 361 -10.90 -12.89 -10.51
C TRP A 361 -11.77 -13.45 -9.37
N VAL A 362 -11.27 -13.40 -8.12
CA VAL A 362 -12.04 -13.81 -6.94
C VAL A 362 -13.28 -12.95 -6.76
N HIS A 363 -13.20 -11.64 -7.00
CA HIS A 363 -14.37 -10.76 -6.89
C HIS A 363 -15.44 -11.08 -7.95
N ILE A 364 -15.04 -11.44 -9.19
CA ILE A 364 -15.98 -11.95 -10.20
C ILE A 364 -16.67 -13.24 -9.68
N PHE A 365 -15.89 -14.17 -9.15
CA PHE A 365 -16.41 -15.41 -8.58
C PHE A 365 -17.40 -15.14 -7.44
N ILE A 366 -17.05 -14.24 -6.52
CA ILE A 366 -17.93 -13.84 -5.40
C ILE A 366 -19.24 -13.25 -5.91
N ARG A 367 -19.21 -12.30 -6.86
CA ARG A 367 -20.41 -11.63 -7.38
C ARG A 367 -21.33 -12.60 -8.14
N ARG A 368 -20.76 -13.50 -8.94
CA ARG A 368 -21.52 -14.35 -9.86
C ARG A 368 -21.92 -15.69 -9.25
N GLN A 369 -21.02 -16.31 -8.45
CA GLN A 369 -21.25 -17.68 -7.97
C GLN A 369 -21.69 -17.73 -6.51
N MET A 370 -21.05 -16.97 -5.63
CA MET A 370 -21.41 -17.02 -4.21
C MET A 370 -22.56 -16.07 -3.86
N TRP A 371 -22.46 -14.80 -4.28
CA TRP A 371 -23.56 -13.86 -4.05
C TRP A 371 -24.69 -14.05 -5.06
N GLY A 372 -24.36 -14.20 -6.35
CA GLY A 372 -25.32 -14.47 -7.41
C GLY A 372 -26.11 -13.25 -7.89
N TYR A 373 -25.75 -12.02 -7.47
CA TYR A 373 -26.48 -10.82 -7.91
C TYR A 373 -26.05 -10.32 -9.30
N GLU A 374 -24.93 -10.75 -9.83
CA GLU A 374 -24.47 -10.44 -11.17
C GLU A 374 -24.83 -11.58 -12.13
N THR A 375 -26.01 -11.45 -12.79
CA THR A 375 -26.61 -12.50 -13.64
C THR A 375 -26.49 -12.24 -15.14
N GLY A 376 -26.02 -11.06 -15.55
CA GLY A 376 -25.87 -10.68 -16.96
C GLY A 376 -24.72 -11.40 -17.69
N PRO A 377 -24.45 -11.04 -18.97
CA PRO A 377 -23.29 -11.53 -19.69
C PRO A 377 -21.99 -11.18 -18.97
N ALA A 378 -20.94 -12.00 -19.18
CA ALA A 378 -19.64 -11.74 -18.58
C ALA A 378 -19.10 -10.39 -19.06
N LEU A 379 -18.57 -9.60 -18.15
CA LEU A 379 -17.91 -8.34 -18.45
C LEU A 379 -16.54 -8.63 -19.11
N THR A 380 -16.15 -7.75 -20.04
CA THR A 380 -14.81 -7.85 -20.64
C THR A 380 -13.73 -7.46 -19.62
N PRO A 381 -12.46 -7.89 -19.79
CA PRO A 381 -11.36 -7.48 -18.94
C PRO A 381 -11.28 -5.96 -18.78
N GLU A 382 -11.45 -5.17 -19.85
CA GLU A 382 -11.43 -3.70 -19.79
C GLU A 382 -12.58 -3.13 -18.97
N GLN A 383 -13.76 -3.74 -19.00
CA GLN A 383 -14.89 -3.34 -18.16
C GLN A 383 -14.63 -3.66 -16.69
N ILE A 384 -14.00 -4.80 -16.39
CA ILE A 384 -13.58 -5.20 -15.06
C ILE A 384 -12.55 -4.20 -14.50
N ILE A 385 -11.47 -3.95 -15.24
CA ILE A 385 -10.41 -3.00 -14.86
C ILE A 385 -10.98 -1.60 -14.61
N ARG A 386 -11.99 -1.18 -15.39
CA ARG A 386 -12.69 0.10 -15.19
C ARG A 386 -13.79 0.03 -14.10
N SER A 387 -13.87 -1.06 -13.34
CA SER A 387 -14.87 -1.27 -12.27
C SER A 387 -16.32 -1.02 -12.73
N LYS A 388 -16.68 -1.47 -13.96
CA LYS A 388 -18.03 -1.34 -14.53
C LYS A 388 -18.98 -2.45 -14.01
N TYR A 389 -18.96 -2.67 -12.70
CA TYR A 389 -19.77 -3.67 -12.02
C TYR A 389 -20.35 -3.10 -10.71
N ARG A 390 -21.43 -3.74 -10.22
CA ARG A 390 -21.98 -3.49 -8.89
C ARG A 390 -21.07 -4.12 -7.82
N GLY A 391 -21.07 -3.52 -6.64
CA GLY A 391 -20.24 -3.96 -5.51
C GLY A 391 -18.86 -3.29 -5.47
N ARG A 392 -18.22 -3.40 -4.33
CA ARG A 392 -16.87 -2.81 -4.12
C ARG A 392 -16.02 -3.71 -3.24
N ARG A 393 -14.70 -3.65 -3.47
CA ARG A 393 -13.69 -4.17 -2.58
C ARG A 393 -13.11 -3.03 -1.76
N MET A 394 -12.96 -3.25 -0.46
CA MET A 394 -12.33 -2.30 0.47
C MET A 394 -11.17 -3.02 1.14
N ALA A 395 -9.94 -2.69 0.78
CA ALA A 395 -8.75 -3.24 1.40
C ALA A 395 -8.35 -2.43 2.64
N PHE A 396 -7.81 -3.11 3.64
CA PHE A 396 -7.29 -2.47 4.84
C PHE A 396 -5.99 -1.72 4.56
N GLY A 397 -5.84 -0.54 5.16
CA GLY A 397 -4.73 0.40 4.91
C GLY A 397 -5.00 1.42 3.81
N TYR A 398 -6.15 1.33 3.14
CA TYR A 398 -6.59 2.28 2.12
C TYR A 398 -7.50 3.36 2.72
N PRO A 399 -7.71 4.51 2.03
CA PRO A 399 -8.41 5.68 2.59
C PRO A 399 -9.81 5.42 3.15
N ALA A 400 -10.55 4.40 2.66
CA ALA A 400 -11.86 4.03 3.19
C ALA A 400 -11.79 3.17 4.45
N CYS A 401 -10.68 2.48 4.69
CA CYS A 401 -10.44 1.61 5.84
C CYS A 401 -8.96 1.65 6.24
N PRO A 402 -8.48 2.76 6.86
CA PRO A 402 -7.05 3.01 7.03
C PRO A 402 -6.35 2.10 8.04
N ASP A 403 -7.07 1.49 8.98
CA ASP A 403 -6.51 0.66 10.05
C ASP A 403 -6.11 -0.74 9.55
N HIS A 404 -4.79 -0.96 9.43
CA HIS A 404 -4.23 -2.26 9.06
C HIS A 404 -4.49 -3.36 10.08
N SER A 405 -4.70 -3.02 11.37
CA SER A 405 -4.85 -4.01 12.44
C SER A 405 -6.13 -4.84 12.32
N LEU A 406 -7.14 -4.33 11.61
CA LEU A 406 -8.39 -5.06 11.31
C LEU A 406 -8.17 -6.31 10.44
N LYS A 407 -7.01 -6.46 9.81
CA LYS A 407 -6.66 -7.69 9.11
C LYS A 407 -6.67 -8.91 10.04
N ARG A 408 -6.36 -8.73 11.33
CA ARG A 408 -6.36 -9.83 12.31
C ARG A 408 -7.75 -10.47 12.41
N GLU A 409 -8.79 -9.66 12.55
CA GLU A 409 -10.17 -10.15 12.66
C GLU A 409 -10.60 -10.89 11.39
N VAL A 410 -10.19 -10.41 10.21
CA VAL A 410 -10.50 -11.05 8.93
C VAL A 410 -9.69 -12.34 8.73
N PHE A 411 -8.42 -12.36 9.11
CA PHE A 411 -7.60 -13.58 9.10
C PHE A 411 -8.21 -14.66 10.01
N ASP A 412 -8.66 -14.29 11.19
CA ASP A 412 -9.31 -15.19 12.13
C ASP A 412 -10.67 -15.69 11.59
N LEU A 413 -11.50 -14.79 11.03
CA LEU A 413 -12.79 -15.12 10.42
C LEU A 413 -12.62 -16.14 9.28
N LEU A 414 -11.64 -15.90 8.41
CA LEU A 414 -11.33 -16.75 7.27
C LEU A 414 -10.45 -17.96 7.65
N ALA A 415 -9.88 -18.00 8.86
CA ALA A 415 -8.80 -18.90 9.24
C ALA A 415 -7.68 -18.93 8.18
N ALA A 416 -7.31 -17.74 7.68
CA ALA A 416 -6.40 -17.62 6.55
C ALA A 416 -5.01 -18.20 6.83
N ASP A 417 -4.51 -18.00 8.05
CA ASP A 417 -3.26 -18.59 8.54
C ASP A 417 -3.22 -20.13 8.58
N LYS A 418 -4.39 -20.78 8.62
CA LYS A 418 -4.52 -22.24 8.67
C LYS A 418 -4.79 -22.86 7.30
N THR A 419 -5.36 -22.09 6.39
CA THR A 419 -5.84 -22.59 5.09
C THR A 419 -5.00 -22.13 3.92
N THR A 420 -4.07 -21.19 4.17
CA THR A 420 -3.16 -20.66 3.16
C THR A 420 -1.74 -20.57 3.72
N ALA A 421 -0.77 -20.24 2.87
CA ALA A 421 0.60 -19.96 3.28
C ALA A 421 0.79 -18.54 3.88
N MET A 422 -0.25 -17.69 3.85
CA MET A 422 -0.17 -16.33 4.36
C MET A 422 -0.07 -16.27 5.88
N ARG A 423 0.72 -15.32 6.38
CA ARG A 423 0.87 -15.01 7.82
C ARG A 423 0.85 -13.50 8.02
N LEU A 424 0.33 -13.06 9.18
CA LEU A 424 0.46 -11.67 9.63
C LEU A 424 1.64 -11.55 10.59
N ASN A 425 2.47 -10.53 10.38
CA ASN A 425 3.48 -10.14 11.35
C ASN A 425 2.87 -9.22 12.45
N ASP A 426 3.70 -8.76 13.40
CA ASP A 426 3.27 -7.93 14.52
C ASP A 426 2.75 -6.54 14.09
N ASN A 427 3.12 -6.07 12.91
CA ASN A 427 2.66 -4.82 12.31
C ASN A 427 1.49 -5.01 11.33
N TYR A 428 0.82 -6.17 11.38
CA TYR A 428 -0.31 -6.53 10.50
C TYR A 428 0.02 -6.54 9.01
N MET A 429 1.31 -6.73 8.65
CA MET A 429 1.72 -6.96 7.26
C MET A 429 1.63 -8.44 6.95
N ILE A 430 1.19 -8.73 5.72
CA ILE A 430 1.03 -10.12 5.26
C ILE A 430 2.37 -10.59 4.69
N THR A 431 2.70 -11.85 4.93
CA THR A 431 3.80 -12.56 4.27
C THR A 431 3.22 -13.74 3.50
N PRO A 432 3.51 -13.93 2.20
CA PRO A 432 4.33 -13.07 1.32
C PRO A 432 3.78 -11.65 1.20
N GLU A 433 4.65 -10.68 0.85
CA GLU A 433 4.27 -9.26 0.76
C GLU A 433 3.30 -8.96 -0.40
N GLU A 434 3.36 -9.72 -1.48
CA GLU A 434 2.43 -9.68 -2.61
C GLU A 434 1.10 -10.35 -2.21
N ALA A 435 0.36 -9.68 -1.33
CA ALA A 435 -0.89 -10.17 -0.77
C ALA A 435 -1.87 -9.03 -0.48
N LEU A 436 -3.16 -9.34 -0.61
CA LEU A 436 -4.26 -8.43 -0.33
C LEU A 436 -5.25 -9.05 0.67
N CYS A 437 -5.76 -8.21 1.57
CA CYS A 437 -6.81 -8.58 2.52
C CYS A 437 -7.83 -7.45 2.63
N GLY A 438 -9.11 -7.80 2.64
CA GLY A 438 -10.17 -6.80 2.68
C GLY A 438 -11.56 -7.39 2.76
N LEU A 439 -12.52 -6.52 2.44
CA LEU A 439 -13.95 -6.80 2.50
C LEU A 439 -14.59 -6.62 1.12
N PHE A 440 -15.63 -7.43 0.82
CA PHE A 440 -16.52 -7.25 -0.31
C PHE A 440 -17.88 -6.74 0.16
N PHE A 441 -18.36 -5.70 -0.50
CA PHE A 441 -19.71 -5.18 -0.32
C PHE A 441 -20.52 -5.37 -1.60
N ALA A 442 -21.72 -5.89 -1.49
CA ALA A 442 -22.63 -6.04 -2.64
C ALA A 442 -23.03 -4.69 -3.22
N ASP A 443 -23.07 -3.68 -2.38
CA ASP A 443 -23.40 -2.31 -2.77
C ASP A 443 -22.66 -1.35 -1.84
N ALA A 444 -21.71 -0.59 -2.38
CA ALA A 444 -20.97 0.43 -1.65
C ALA A 444 -20.34 1.43 -2.63
N GLU A 445 -20.05 2.61 -2.12
CA GLU A 445 -19.28 3.61 -2.84
C GLU A 445 -17.91 3.79 -2.15
N TYR A 446 -16.89 4.02 -2.95
CA TYR A 446 -15.56 4.32 -2.42
C TYR A 446 -15.52 5.76 -1.90
N PHE A 447 -14.95 5.95 -0.72
CA PHE A 447 -14.76 7.26 -0.10
C PHE A 447 -13.42 7.28 0.66
N SER A 448 -13.03 8.46 1.12
CA SER A 448 -11.92 8.62 2.05
C SER A 448 -12.46 9.03 3.41
N VAL A 449 -12.00 8.37 4.47
CA VAL A 449 -12.28 8.79 5.85
C VAL A 449 -11.74 10.22 6.07
N GLY A 450 -10.53 10.49 5.57
CA GLY A 450 -9.87 11.78 5.79
C GLY A 450 -9.49 11.98 7.25
N ARG A 451 -9.39 13.26 7.69
CA ARG A 451 -9.07 13.58 9.08
C ARG A 451 -10.25 13.34 10.02
N ILE A 452 -9.94 12.94 11.23
CA ILE A 452 -10.90 12.75 12.33
C ILE A 452 -10.52 13.65 13.50
N ASP A 453 -11.51 14.00 14.32
CA ASP A 453 -11.27 14.74 15.57
C ASP A 453 -10.91 13.82 16.73
N ARG A 454 -10.51 14.43 17.85
CA ARG A 454 -10.15 13.70 19.06
C ARG A 454 -11.33 12.93 19.66
N GLU A 455 -12.58 13.38 19.44
CA GLU A 455 -13.78 12.69 19.91
C GLU A 455 -13.94 11.35 19.18
N GLN A 456 -13.81 11.33 17.85
CA GLN A 456 -13.86 10.09 17.07
C GLN A 456 -12.65 9.18 17.37
N LEU A 457 -11.46 9.75 17.54
CA LEU A 457 -10.26 8.99 17.90
C LEU A 457 -10.45 8.23 19.22
N ALA A 458 -10.99 8.91 20.25
CA ALA A 458 -11.27 8.28 21.54
C ALA A 458 -12.38 7.23 21.46
N ASP A 459 -13.47 7.50 20.71
CA ASP A 459 -14.54 6.54 20.44
C ASP A 459 -14.00 5.29 19.71
N TYR A 460 -13.13 5.49 18.70
CA TYR A 460 -12.54 4.39 17.94
C TYR A 460 -11.60 3.55 18.80
N ALA A 461 -10.73 4.18 19.59
CA ALA A 461 -9.84 3.51 20.52
C ALA A 461 -10.62 2.64 21.54
N ALA A 462 -11.70 3.18 22.09
CA ALA A 462 -12.58 2.43 23.00
C ALA A 462 -13.24 1.22 22.31
N ARG A 463 -13.75 1.38 21.09
CA ARG A 463 -14.35 0.28 20.29
C ARG A 463 -13.32 -0.79 19.88
N ARG A 464 -12.06 -0.39 19.65
CA ARG A 464 -10.93 -1.30 19.38
C ARG A 464 -10.38 -1.96 20.64
N ASN A 465 -10.77 -1.50 21.83
CA ASN A 465 -10.17 -1.89 23.11
C ASN A 465 -8.65 -1.69 23.11
N MET A 466 -8.21 -0.55 22.60
CA MET A 466 -6.80 -0.12 22.50
C MET A 466 -6.67 1.27 23.14
N ASP A 467 -5.45 1.62 23.56
CA ASP A 467 -5.15 2.99 23.98
C ASP A 467 -5.06 3.94 22.76
N ILE A 468 -5.24 5.24 23.02
CA ILE A 468 -5.25 6.27 21.98
C ILE A 468 -3.90 6.34 21.27
N GLU A 469 -2.79 6.22 21.98
CA GLU A 469 -1.44 6.31 21.41
C GLU A 469 -1.18 5.17 20.41
N THR A 470 -1.70 3.97 20.69
CA THR A 470 -1.64 2.84 19.78
C THR A 470 -2.45 3.13 18.50
N ILE A 471 -3.66 3.68 18.63
CA ILE A 471 -4.48 4.04 17.46
C ILE A 471 -3.84 5.16 16.65
N GLU A 472 -3.25 6.17 17.29
CA GLU A 472 -2.51 7.24 16.61
C GLU A 472 -1.40 6.68 15.71
N LYS A 473 -0.69 5.66 16.17
CA LYS A 473 0.34 4.97 15.36
C LYS A 473 -0.25 4.14 14.20
N LEU A 474 -1.45 3.60 14.36
CA LEU A 474 -2.09 2.79 13.33
C LEU A 474 -2.71 3.61 12.20
N ILE A 475 -3.18 4.85 12.48
CA ILE A 475 -3.85 5.72 11.52
C ILE A 475 -3.29 7.17 11.52
N PRO A 476 -1.97 7.38 11.48
CA PRO A 476 -1.36 8.71 11.67
C PRO A 476 -1.78 9.72 10.60
N ASN A 477 -2.16 9.28 9.41
CA ASN A 477 -2.62 10.16 8.33
C ASN A 477 -4.05 10.69 8.51
N ASN A 478 -4.76 10.20 9.52
CA ASN A 478 -6.15 10.56 9.79
C ASN A 478 -6.29 11.50 11.01
N ILE A 479 -5.20 11.85 11.64
CA ILE A 479 -5.17 12.66 12.88
C ILE A 479 -4.73 14.08 12.62
#